data_efddb2bddae8d689063da1fe5921d749
#
_entry.id   efddb2bddae8d689063da1fe5921d749
#
_cell.length_a   1.000
_cell.length_b   1.000
_cell.length_c   1.000
_cell.angle_alpha   90.00
_cell.angle_beta   90.00
_cell.angle_gamma   90.00
#
_symmetry.space_group_name_H-M   'P 1'
#
loop_
_entity.id
_entity.type
_entity.pdbx_description
1 polymer ?
#
loop_
_entity_poly.entity_id
_entity_poly.type
_entity_poly.pdbx_seq_one_letter_code
_entity_poly.pdbx_strand_id
1 'polypeptide(L)'
;MNEVPSDLKFLDSHEWVKVDENTVIVGISDHAQDELGEVVFVELPAIGDEFVSGDEAAIVESVKAASEVYTPLSGEVIEVNEALEENPELVNTSPYEDGWFFKLKVSDENLGSTDGLMTAEEYSSMLDGNS
;
A
#
# COMPACT_ATOMS: atom_id res chain seq x y z
N MET A 1 3.27 -13.59 -13.95
CA MET A 1 3.92 -12.27 -13.93
C MET A 1 3.06 -11.28 -13.15
N ASN A 2 3.68 -10.53 -12.27
CA ASN A 2 2.95 -9.60 -11.41
C ASN A 2 2.64 -8.29 -12.12
N GLU A 3 1.45 -7.78 -11.86
CA GLU A 3 1.01 -6.53 -12.46
C GLU A 3 1.65 -5.32 -11.76
N VAL A 4 2.05 -4.31 -12.56
CA VAL A 4 2.59 -3.06 -12.04
C VAL A 4 1.90 -1.92 -12.80
N PRO A 5 0.79 -1.40 -12.25
CA PRO A 5 0.03 -0.34 -12.92
C PRO A 5 0.83 0.94 -13.11
N SER A 6 0.75 1.53 -14.30
CA SER A 6 1.57 2.68 -14.68
C SER A 6 1.13 3.99 -14.04
N ASP A 7 -0.06 4.04 -13.46
CA ASP A 7 -0.60 5.26 -12.83
C ASP A 7 -0.32 5.35 -11.33
N LEU A 8 0.43 4.39 -10.77
CA LEU A 8 0.73 4.34 -9.35
C LEU A 8 2.20 4.66 -9.08
N LYS A 9 2.49 5.02 -7.83
CA LYS A 9 3.86 5.17 -7.32
C LYS A 9 4.10 4.05 -6.32
N PHE A 10 5.36 3.70 -6.09
CA PHE A 10 5.71 2.53 -5.29
C PHE A 10 6.87 2.82 -4.34
N LEU A 11 6.86 2.10 -3.21
CA LEU A 11 8.01 2.04 -2.30
C LEU A 11 8.79 0.76 -2.60
N ASP A 12 10.08 0.76 -2.23
CA ASP A 12 10.91 -0.43 -2.37
C ASP A 12 10.46 -1.56 -1.42
N SER A 13 9.67 -1.22 -0.40
CA SER A 13 9.05 -2.20 0.50
C SER A 13 7.71 -2.72 -0.03
N HIS A 14 7.38 -2.38 -1.28
CA HIS A 14 6.25 -2.93 -2.03
C HIS A 14 4.86 -2.37 -1.70
N GLU A 15 4.79 -1.21 -1.07
CA GLU A 15 3.52 -0.50 -0.95
C GLU A 15 3.31 0.34 -2.22
N TRP A 16 2.04 0.54 -2.60
CA TRP A 16 1.70 1.43 -3.70
C TRP A 16 0.87 2.61 -3.21
N VAL A 17 0.92 3.69 -3.98
CA VAL A 17 0.23 4.94 -3.67
C VAL A 17 -0.53 5.39 -4.91
N LYS A 18 -1.80 5.73 -4.73
CA LYS A 18 -2.60 6.39 -5.76
C LYS A 18 -3.03 7.74 -5.24
N VAL A 19 -2.65 8.81 -5.95
CA VAL A 19 -2.96 10.18 -5.53
C VAL A 19 -4.25 10.65 -6.20
N ASP A 20 -5.16 11.20 -5.39
CA ASP A 20 -6.41 11.79 -5.85
C ASP A 20 -6.58 13.10 -5.10
N GLU A 21 -6.15 14.21 -5.72
CA GLU A 21 -6.11 15.54 -5.09
C GLU A 21 -5.28 15.49 -3.81
N ASN A 22 -5.85 15.83 -2.66
CA ASN A 22 -5.13 15.77 -1.38
C ASN A 22 -5.34 14.47 -0.63
N THR A 23 -5.93 13.47 -1.29
CA THR A 23 -6.15 12.14 -0.73
C THR A 23 -5.21 11.14 -1.39
N VAL A 24 -4.63 10.26 -0.59
CA VAL A 24 -3.72 9.23 -1.06
C VAL A 24 -4.26 7.88 -0.61
N ILE A 25 -4.40 6.95 -1.56
CA ILE A 25 -4.83 5.59 -1.29
C ILE A 25 -3.60 4.70 -1.23
N VAL A 26 -3.49 3.86 -0.21
CA VAL A 26 -2.31 3.01 0.01
C VAL A 26 -2.71 1.54 0.06
N GLY A 27 -1.93 0.70 -0.58
CA GLY A 27 -2.08 -0.75 -0.52
C GLY A 27 -0.74 -1.42 -0.76
N ILE A 28 -0.74 -2.73 -0.95
CA ILE A 28 0.49 -3.47 -1.27
C ILE A 28 0.42 -3.98 -2.72
N SER A 29 1.59 -4.14 -3.33
CA SER A 29 1.67 -4.53 -4.74
C SER A 29 1.29 -5.98 -4.96
N ASP A 30 1.04 -6.33 -6.22
CA ASP A 30 0.77 -7.69 -6.64
C ASP A 30 1.96 -8.60 -6.28
N HIS A 31 3.18 -8.10 -6.45
CA HIS A 31 4.39 -8.81 -6.06
C HIS A 31 4.40 -9.14 -4.56
N ALA A 32 4.00 -8.17 -3.73
CA ALA A 32 3.98 -8.36 -2.28
C ALA A 32 2.98 -9.42 -1.86
N GLN A 33 1.77 -9.38 -2.42
CA GLN A 33 0.76 -10.38 -2.05
C GLN A 33 1.16 -11.77 -2.54
N ASP A 34 1.83 -11.86 -3.68
CA ASP A 34 2.28 -13.14 -4.22
C ASP A 34 3.34 -13.77 -3.31
N GLU A 35 4.26 -12.97 -2.79
CA GLU A 35 5.28 -13.44 -1.86
C GLU A 35 4.69 -13.86 -0.51
N LEU A 36 3.66 -13.16 -0.05
CA LEU A 36 2.99 -13.49 1.20
C LEU A 36 2.18 -14.79 1.10
N GLY A 37 1.60 -15.05 -0.08
CA GLY A 37 0.67 -16.15 -0.24
C GLY A 37 -0.71 -15.74 0.26
N GLU A 38 -1.50 -16.71 0.68
CA GLU A 38 -2.90 -16.46 1.07
C GLU A 38 -2.99 -15.57 2.31
N VAL A 39 -3.60 -14.40 2.16
CA VAL A 39 -3.80 -13.45 3.26
C VAL A 39 -5.01 -13.90 4.09
N VAL A 40 -4.82 -14.01 5.40
CA VAL A 40 -5.86 -14.51 6.30
C VAL A 40 -6.34 -13.46 7.30
N PHE A 41 -5.57 -12.39 7.50
CA PHE A 41 -5.93 -11.33 8.44
C PHE A 41 -5.25 -10.02 8.07
N VAL A 42 -5.97 -8.92 8.24
CA VAL A 42 -5.43 -7.57 8.02
C VAL A 42 -5.79 -6.72 9.22
N GLU A 43 -4.78 -6.05 9.81
CA GLU A 43 -5.01 -5.10 10.88
C GLU A 43 -4.87 -3.70 10.30
N LEU A 44 -5.96 -2.92 10.33
CA LEU A 44 -6.01 -1.59 9.73
C LEU A 44 -5.79 -0.51 10.78
N PRO A 45 -5.31 0.68 10.37
CA PRO A 45 -5.20 1.80 11.30
C PRO A 45 -6.59 2.33 11.65
N ALA A 46 -6.64 3.23 12.63
CA ALA A 46 -7.90 3.87 13.02
C ALA A 46 -8.06 5.19 12.26
N ILE A 47 -9.30 5.51 11.91
CA ILE A 47 -9.59 6.81 11.30
C ILE A 47 -9.22 7.89 12.31
N GLY A 48 -8.49 8.89 11.86
CA GLY A 48 -7.98 9.97 12.71
C GLY A 48 -6.54 9.78 13.14
N ASP A 49 -5.95 8.60 12.92
CA ASP A 49 -4.54 8.38 13.22
C ASP A 49 -3.69 9.26 12.32
N GLU A 50 -2.64 9.84 12.88
CA GLU A 50 -1.69 10.65 12.15
C GLU A 50 -0.37 9.91 12.04
N PHE A 51 0.17 9.85 10.84
CA PHE A 51 1.42 9.15 10.56
C PHE A 51 2.46 10.07 9.95
N VAL A 52 3.72 9.70 10.17
CA VAL A 52 4.86 10.31 9.49
C VAL A 52 5.35 9.26 8.49
N SER A 53 5.79 9.72 7.32
CA SER A 53 6.32 8.83 6.28
C SER A 53 7.28 7.80 6.88
N GLY A 54 7.04 6.53 6.58
CA GLY A 54 7.85 5.42 7.08
C GLY A 54 7.29 4.74 8.33
N ASP A 55 6.24 5.30 8.95
CA ASP A 55 5.61 4.66 10.12
C ASP A 55 4.89 3.37 9.71
N GLU A 56 4.81 2.43 10.65
CA GLU A 56 4.00 1.24 10.47
C GLU A 56 2.53 1.65 10.58
N ALA A 57 1.76 1.44 9.52
CA ALA A 57 0.37 1.87 9.48
C ALA A 57 -0.60 0.69 9.56
N ALA A 58 -0.23 -0.47 9.03
CA ALA A 58 -1.12 -1.63 9.00
C ALA A 58 -0.28 -2.90 9.09
N ILE A 59 -0.94 -4.02 9.35
CA ILE A 59 -0.29 -5.34 9.37
C ILE A 59 -1.11 -6.27 8.49
N VAL A 60 -0.43 -7.06 7.66
CA VAL A 60 -1.07 -8.08 6.85
C VAL A 60 -0.50 -9.43 7.25
N GLU A 61 -1.36 -10.38 7.56
CA GLU A 61 -0.95 -11.72 7.94
C GLU A 61 -1.41 -12.74 6.91
N SER A 62 -0.49 -13.62 6.53
CA SER A 62 -0.78 -14.70 5.60
C SER A 62 -0.58 -16.03 6.31
N VAL A 63 -0.86 -17.11 5.60
CA VAL A 63 -0.63 -18.46 6.12
C VAL A 63 0.86 -18.73 6.40
N LYS A 64 1.76 -17.94 5.82
CA LYS A 64 3.21 -18.11 5.96
C LYS A 64 3.84 -17.15 6.96
N ALA A 65 3.38 -15.91 7.02
CA ALA A 65 4.09 -14.84 7.71
C ALA A 65 3.20 -13.65 8.01
N ALA A 66 3.71 -12.74 8.85
CA ALA A 66 3.10 -11.43 9.09
C ALA A 66 4.05 -10.36 8.56
N SER A 67 3.52 -9.31 7.99
CA SER A 67 4.30 -8.23 7.42
C SER A 67 3.68 -6.88 7.77
N GLU A 68 4.53 -5.90 8.07
CA GLU A 68 4.06 -4.53 8.32
C GLU A 68 3.87 -3.80 7.01
N VAL A 69 2.87 -2.92 6.96
CA VAL A 69 2.63 -2.03 5.82
C VAL A 69 2.97 -0.62 6.27
N TYR A 70 3.97 -0.02 5.63
CA TYR A 70 4.46 1.30 6.00
C TYR A 70 3.74 2.36 5.18
N THR A 71 3.47 3.52 5.81
CA THR A 71 2.88 4.62 5.09
C THR A 71 3.94 5.32 4.24
N PRO A 72 3.69 5.51 2.93
CA PRO A 72 4.65 6.19 2.05
C PRO A 72 4.73 7.69 2.29
N LEU A 73 3.67 8.29 2.81
CA LEU A 73 3.57 9.73 3.02
C LEU A 73 3.04 10.03 4.40
N SER A 74 3.38 11.22 4.89
CA SER A 74 2.83 11.73 6.15
C SER A 74 1.42 12.23 5.90
N GLY A 75 0.49 11.93 6.80
CA GLY A 75 -0.88 12.36 6.68
C GLY A 75 -1.78 11.77 7.75
N GLU A 76 -3.06 12.10 7.65
CA GLU A 76 -4.08 11.62 8.59
C GLU A 76 -4.98 10.59 7.92
N VAL A 77 -5.25 9.49 8.62
CA VAL A 77 -6.14 8.45 8.10
C VAL A 77 -7.57 8.97 8.07
N ILE A 78 -8.16 9.00 6.89
CA ILE A 78 -9.54 9.47 6.72
C ILE A 78 -10.50 8.34 6.37
N GLU A 79 -9.96 7.21 5.91
CA GLU A 79 -10.80 6.07 5.55
C GLU A 79 -9.96 4.81 5.62
N VAL A 80 -10.58 3.69 6.02
CA VAL A 80 -9.95 2.37 5.98
C VAL A 80 -10.87 1.42 5.22
N ASN A 81 -10.28 0.40 4.61
CA ASN A 81 -11.04 -0.57 3.82
C ASN A 81 -11.56 -1.69 4.73
N GLU A 82 -12.72 -1.47 5.33
CA GLU A 82 -13.32 -2.42 6.26
C GLU A 82 -13.61 -3.78 5.61
N ALA A 83 -13.75 -3.81 4.29
CA ALA A 83 -13.99 -5.06 3.58
C ALA A 83 -12.86 -6.07 3.80
N LEU A 84 -11.63 -5.59 4.07
CA LEU A 84 -10.50 -6.47 4.32
C LEU A 84 -10.62 -7.22 5.65
N GLU A 85 -11.39 -6.69 6.60
CA GLU A 85 -11.60 -7.37 7.88
C GLU A 85 -12.44 -8.62 7.71
N GLU A 86 -13.40 -8.59 6.79
CA GLU A 86 -14.26 -9.73 6.50
C GLU A 86 -13.70 -10.60 5.37
N ASN A 87 -13.04 -9.96 4.40
CA ASN A 87 -12.55 -10.63 3.19
C ASN A 87 -11.09 -10.27 2.95
N PRO A 88 -10.15 -10.74 3.79
CA PRO A 88 -8.73 -10.41 3.61
C PRO A 88 -8.17 -10.92 2.29
N GLU A 89 -8.79 -11.92 1.68
CA GLU A 89 -8.36 -12.45 0.38
C GLU A 89 -8.46 -11.44 -0.75
N LEU A 90 -9.15 -10.31 -0.55
CA LEU A 90 -9.18 -9.23 -1.55
C LEU A 90 -7.78 -8.69 -1.81
N VAL A 91 -6.89 -8.76 -0.82
CA VAL A 91 -5.49 -8.35 -1.00
C VAL A 91 -4.82 -9.22 -2.07
N ASN A 92 -5.18 -10.49 -2.12
CA ASN A 92 -4.62 -11.43 -3.11
C ASN A 92 -5.28 -11.29 -4.47
N THR A 93 -6.60 -11.12 -4.51
CA THR A 93 -7.36 -11.16 -5.76
C THR A 93 -7.45 -9.81 -6.46
N SER A 94 -7.35 -8.71 -5.71
CA SER A 94 -7.52 -7.37 -6.26
C SER A 94 -6.65 -6.35 -5.52
N PRO A 95 -5.31 -6.53 -5.53
CA PRO A 95 -4.41 -5.71 -4.71
C PRO A 95 -4.42 -4.22 -5.06
N TYR A 96 -4.79 -3.87 -6.28
CA TYR A 96 -4.77 -2.47 -6.73
C TYR A 96 -6.14 -1.80 -6.73
N GLU A 97 -7.20 -2.54 -6.47
CA GLU A 97 -8.56 -1.98 -6.44
C GLU A 97 -9.24 -2.30 -5.13
N ASP A 98 -9.94 -3.42 -5.03
CA ASP A 98 -10.72 -3.76 -3.84
C ASP A 98 -9.85 -4.07 -2.61
N GLY A 99 -8.59 -4.38 -2.82
CA GLY A 99 -7.65 -4.73 -1.75
C GLY A 99 -6.86 -3.58 -1.15
N TRP A 100 -7.25 -2.32 -1.40
CA TRP A 100 -6.57 -1.17 -0.80
C TRP A 100 -6.71 -1.22 0.73
N PHE A 101 -5.76 -0.59 1.44
CA PHE A 101 -5.71 -0.66 2.91
C PHE A 101 -6.31 0.56 3.59
N PHE A 102 -5.82 1.74 3.28
CA PHE A 102 -6.28 2.97 3.93
C PHE A 102 -6.09 4.18 3.03
N LYS A 103 -6.79 5.28 3.37
CA LYS A 103 -6.65 6.54 2.66
C LYS A 103 -6.16 7.60 3.64
N LEU A 104 -5.24 8.43 3.16
CA LEU A 104 -4.68 9.53 3.95
C LEU A 104 -5.07 10.86 3.35
N LYS A 105 -5.32 11.85 4.23
CA LYS A 105 -5.39 13.24 3.83
C LYS A 105 -3.99 13.81 3.96
N VAL A 106 -3.45 14.33 2.88
CA VAL A 106 -2.06 14.76 2.79
C VAL A 106 -2.01 16.24 2.40
N SER A 107 -1.13 17.01 3.04
CA SER A 107 -0.95 18.43 2.69
C SER A 107 -0.28 18.55 1.33
N ASP A 108 -0.43 19.72 0.69
CA ASP A 108 0.22 19.99 -0.60
C ASP A 108 1.73 19.80 -0.51
N GLU A 109 2.31 20.22 0.61
CA GLU A 109 3.75 20.05 0.84
C GLU A 109 4.16 18.57 0.83
N ASN A 110 3.38 17.74 1.53
CA ASN A 110 3.67 16.32 1.61
C ASN A 110 3.35 15.59 0.30
N LEU A 111 2.39 16.09 -0.49
CA LEU A 111 2.13 15.53 -1.81
C LEU A 111 3.35 15.62 -2.73
N GLY A 112 4.15 16.66 -2.55
CA GLY A 112 5.40 16.81 -3.30
C GLY A 112 6.37 15.67 -3.04
N SER A 113 6.24 14.98 -1.90
CA SER A 113 7.10 13.85 -1.56
C SER A 113 6.86 12.64 -2.45
N THR A 114 5.76 12.61 -3.21
CA THR A 114 5.53 11.51 -4.16
C THR A 114 6.58 11.47 -5.26
N ASP A 115 7.24 12.59 -5.53
CA ASP A 115 8.32 12.65 -6.52
C ASP A 115 9.52 11.81 -6.11
N GLY A 116 9.67 11.54 -4.82
CA GLY A 116 10.73 10.68 -4.31
C GLY A 116 10.41 9.19 -4.35
N LEU A 117 9.17 8.84 -4.69
CA LEU A 117 8.75 7.45 -4.80
C LEU A 117 9.06 6.91 -6.20
N MET A 118 9.14 5.59 -6.33
CA MET A 118 9.40 4.98 -7.62
C MET A 118 8.18 5.05 -8.53
N THR A 119 8.41 5.30 -9.82
CA THR A 119 7.37 5.13 -10.83
C THR A 119 7.17 3.63 -11.03
N ALA A 120 6.08 3.27 -11.72
CA ALA A 120 5.82 1.86 -12.04
C ALA A 120 6.98 1.24 -12.81
N GLU A 121 7.57 2.01 -13.75
CA GLU A 121 8.70 1.54 -14.54
C GLU A 121 9.93 1.29 -13.67
N GLU A 122 10.24 2.21 -12.75
CA GLU A 122 11.37 2.06 -11.83
C GLU A 122 11.16 0.87 -10.90
N TYR A 123 9.95 0.70 -10.39
CA TYR A 123 9.63 -0.41 -9.51
C TYR A 123 9.75 -1.75 -10.26
N SER A 124 9.23 -1.80 -11.49
CA SER A 124 9.31 -2.99 -12.32
C SER A 124 10.76 -3.39 -12.60
N SER A 125 11.62 -2.38 -12.86
CA SER A 125 13.06 -2.61 -13.06
C SER A 125 13.73 -3.13 -11.80
N MET A 126 13.33 -2.64 -10.63
CA MET A 126 13.85 -3.12 -9.35
C MET A 126 13.50 -4.60 -9.16
N LEU A 127 12.27 -4.99 -9.47
CA LEU A 127 11.84 -6.38 -9.34
C LEU A 127 12.64 -7.30 -10.28
N ASP A 128 12.86 -6.86 -11.50
CA ASP A 128 13.64 -7.63 -12.47
C ASP A 128 15.10 -7.75 -12.06
N GLY A 129 15.66 -6.68 -11.51
CA GLY A 129 17.05 -6.67 -11.07
C GLY A 129 17.32 -7.56 -9.87
N ASN A 130 16.28 -7.89 -9.12
CA ASN A 130 16.38 -8.73 -7.92
C ASN A 130 16.01 -10.18 -8.18
N SER A 131 15.73 -10.51 -9.41
CA SER A 131 15.34 -11.87 -9.79
C SER A 131 16.54 -12.80 -9.91
#